data_69969e0e9aaafb1f9437f9284115dcc1
#
_entry.id   69969e0e9aaafb1f9437f9284115dcc1
#
_cell.length_a   1.000
_cell.length_b   1.000
_cell.length_c   1.000
_cell.angle_alpha   90.00
_cell.angle_beta   90.00
_cell.angle_gamma   90.00
#
_symmetry.space_group_name_H-M   'P 1'
#
loop_
_entity.id
_entity.type
_entity.pdbx_description
1 polymer ?
#
loop_
_entity_poly.entity_id
_entity_poly.type
_entity_poly.pdbx_seq_one_letter_code
_entity_poly.pdbx_strand_id
1 'polypeptide(L)'
;VKSRASPRVVWRFSDGKAGHDNQSQGLADALNRLRPVEIITLDPLPAVMALSALWGGQRALWRNIPAPGIVLGAGHRTHLSLLAARRMRGGKAIVLMRPSLPLCLFDLCLIPAHDAPPARPNVQVTRGALNRIQPSSHLEPGRGLLLIGGPSAHFTWDNLSLYRQIAAIIAADPAIHWTLTTSRRTPQNFLQHLACAERLTVIPITETGPDWLPAQLARAGQAWVTADSVSMVYEALTAGAAVGVLEVPSRRMNRVTQGLTRLAAEGWVTFFTDWPRDCRLHRPSGIFNEAERCARWIIERWFA
;
A
#
# COMPACT_ATOMS: atom_id res chain seq x y z
N VAL A 1 15.76 33.31 17.01
CA VAL A 1 15.08 32.00 16.86
C VAL A 1 14.12 32.16 15.71
N LYS A 2 14.48 31.67 14.51
CA LYS A 2 13.57 31.63 13.37
C LYS A 2 12.47 30.59 13.70
N SER A 3 11.25 31.07 13.94
CA SER A 3 10.05 30.22 13.97
C SER A 3 10.06 29.34 12.73
N ARG A 4 10.28 28.03 12.89
CA ARG A 4 10.09 27.06 11.82
C ARG A 4 8.59 27.00 11.54
N ALA A 5 8.15 27.72 10.51
CA ALA A 5 6.78 27.63 10.04
C ALA A 5 6.46 26.16 9.78
N SER A 6 5.43 25.66 10.46
CA SER A 6 4.90 24.31 10.22
C SER A 6 4.52 24.15 8.75
N PRO A 7 4.76 23.00 8.11
CA PRO A 7 4.34 22.80 6.73
C PRO A 7 2.83 22.82 6.71
N ARG A 8 2.29 23.87 6.13
CA ARG A 8 0.84 23.97 5.90
C ARG A 8 0.44 23.33 4.57
N VAL A 9 1.42 23.07 3.68
CA VAL A 9 1.18 22.61 2.32
C VAL A 9 2.07 21.41 2.00
N VAL A 10 1.44 20.36 1.48
CA VAL A 10 2.08 19.16 0.96
C VAL A 10 1.79 19.06 -0.54
N TRP A 11 2.84 19.06 -1.36
CA TRP A 11 2.71 18.76 -2.77
C TRP A 11 2.90 17.26 -3.00
N ARG A 12 1.90 16.61 -3.58
CA ARG A 12 1.94 15.20 -3.94
C ARG A 12 2.01 15.06 -5.46
N PHE A 13 3.11 14.50 -5.95
CA PHE A 13 3.23 14.15 -7.38
C PHE A 13 2.65 12.76 -7.62
N SER A 14 1.67 12.67 -8.56
CA SER A 14 1.00 11.43 -8.95
C SER A 14 1.33 11.09 -10.40
N ASP A 15 1.82 9.88 -10.66
CA ASP A 15 2.08 9.39 -12.02
C ASP A 15 0.91 8.59 -12.61
N GLY A 16 -0.25 8.59 -11.94
CA GLY A 16 -1.48 7.93 -12.36
C GLY A 16 -1.50 6.41 -12.17
N LYS A 17 -0.45 5.82 -11.58
CA LYS A 17 -0.42 4.39 -11.27
C LYS A 17 -1.07 4.14 -9.92
N ALA A 18 -2.15 3.35 -9.90
CA ALA A 18 -2.95 3.10 -8.69
C ALA A 18 -2.12 2.69 -7.45
N GLY A 19 -1.10 1.83 -7.61
CA GLY A 19 -0.25 1.41 -6.49
C GLY A 19 0.66 2.54 -5.96
N HIS A 20 1.14 3.44 -6.82
CA HIS A 20 1.92 4.61 -6.42
C HIS A 20 1.03 5.66 -5.75
N ASP A 21 -0.16 5.87 -6.31
CA ASP A 21 -1.13 6.79 -5.75
C ASP A 21 -1.62 6.35 -4.38
N ASN A 22 -1.92 5.06 -4.20
CA ASN A 22 -2.32 4.51 -2.91
C ASN A 22 -1.27 4.76 -1.83
N GLN A 23 0.02 4.58 -2.15
CA GLN A 23 1.10 4.83 -1.20
C GLN A 23 1.29 6.32 -0.89
N SER A 24 1.39 7.17 -1.91
CA SER A 24 1.64 8.60 -1.73
C SER A 24 0.46 9.31 -1.08
N GLN A 25 -0.76 8.94 -1.45
CA GLN A 25 -1.97 9.46 -0.82
C GLN A 25 -2.09 8.99 0.63
N GLY A 26 -1.79 7.71 0.90
CA GLY A 26 -1.80 7.16 2.27
C GLY A 26 -0.89 7.94 3.22
N LEU A 27 0.32 8.31 2.78
CA LEU A 27 1.21 9.15 3.57
C LEU A 27 0.68 10.58 3.73
N ALA A 28 0.16 11.19 2.66
CA ALA A 28 -0.40 12.54 2.71
C ALA A 28 -1.61 12.62 3.65
N ASP A 29 -2.50 11.63 3.57
CA ASP A 29 -3.67 11.51 4.47
C ASP A 29 -3.24 11.31 5.93
N ALA A 30 -2.21 10.51 6.18
CA ALA A 30 -1.68 10.30 7.53
C ALA A 30 -1.05 11.58 8.11
N LEU A 31 -0.31 12.34 7.29
CA LEU A 31 0.20 13.64 7.69
C LEU A 31 -0.94 14.60 8.04
N ASN A 32 -1.98 14.67 7.21
CA ASN A 32 -3.12 15.56 7.42
C ASN A 32 -3.93 15.21 8.68
N ARG A 33 -4.08 13.91 9.01
CA ARG A 33 -4.75 13.49 10.25
C ARG A 33 -3.97 13.87 11.50
N LEU A 34 -2.66 13.72 11.48
CA LEU A 34 -1.81 14.04 12.63
C LEU A 34 -1.58 15.54 12.78
N ARG A 35 -1.56 16.27 11.69
CA ARG A 35 -1.38 17.70 11.64
C ARG A 35 -2.04 18.27 10.39
N PRO A 36 -3.10 19.08 10.51
CA PRO A 36 -3.84 19.61 9.36
C PRO A 36 -2.93 20.31 8.36
N VAL A 37 -2.92 19.82 7.11
CA VAL A 37 -2.15 20.33 5.99
C VAL A 37 -3.02 20.41 4.73
N GLU A 38 -2.75 21.38 3.87
CA GLU A 38 -3.32 21.45 2.54
C GLU A 38 -2.55 20.49 1.61
N ILE A 39 -3.26 19.54 0.98
CA ILE A 39 -2.66 18.60 0.04
C ILE A 39 -2.97 19.05 -1.38
N ILE A 40 -1.91 19.38 -2.15
CA ILE A 40 -2.02 19.76 -3.55
C ILE A 40 -1.44 18.63 -4.41
N THR A 41 -2.29 18.01 -5.21
CA THR A 41 -1.86 16.96 -6.15
C THR A 41 -1.45 17.57 -7.47
N LEU A 42 -0.27 17.18 -7.95
CA LEU A 42 0.36 17.69 -9.17
C LEU A 42 0.78 16.53 -10.07
N ASP A 43 0.69 16.75 -11.38
CA ASP A 43 1.26 15.84 -12.36
C ASP A 43 2.79 15.97 -12.43
N PRO A 44 3.52 14.86 -12.65
CA PRO A 44 4.95 14.91 -12.87
C PRO A 44 5.28 15.68 -14.15
N LEU A 45 6.29 16.53 -14.08
CA LEU A 45 6.81 17.23 -15.25
C LEU A 45 7.42 16.24 -16.26
N PRO A 46 7.34 16.55 -17.56
CA PRO A 46 8.21 15.92 -18.55
C PRO A 46 9.69 16.08 -18.13
N ALA A 47 10.50 15.04 -18.37
CA ALA A 47 11.89 15.01 -17.90
C ALA A 47 12.71 16.24 -18.34
N VAL A 48 12.55 16.68 -19.56
CA VAL A 48 13.24 17.88 -20.10
C VAL A 48 12.85 19.14 -19.32
N MET A 49 11.56 19.32 -19.00
CA MET A 49 11.10 20.46 -18.21
C MET A 49 11.62 20.40 -16.77
N ALA A 50 11.61 19.22 -16.16
CA ALA A 50 12.13 19.05 -14.81
C ALA A 50 13.63 19.32 -14.73
N LEU A 51 14.40 18.86 -15.71
CA LEU A 51 15.83 19.16 -15.83
C LEU A 51 16.07 20.67 -16.04
N SER A 52 15.34 21.32 -16.96
CA SER A 52 15.41 22.77 -17.15
C SER A 52 15.13 23.53 -15.86
N ALA A 53 14.13 23.10 -15.08
CA ALA A 53 13.79 23.69 -13.80
C ALA A 53 14.93 23.56 -12.76
N LEU A 54 15.63 22.41 -12.73
CA LEU A 54 16.80 22.21 -11.86
C LEU A 54 17.95 23.15 -12.17
N TRP A 55 18.12 23.57 -13.44
CA TRP A 55 19.17 24.52 -13.88
C TRP A 55 18.71 25.98 -13.88
N GLY A 56 17.57 26.27 -13.27
CA GLY A 56 17.06 27.65 -13.11
C GLY A 56 16.22 28.17 -14.27
N GLY A 57 15.93 27.35 -15.27
CA GLY A 57 14.85 27.56 -16.25
C GLY A 57 13.48 27.49 -15.58
N GLN A 58 12.41 27.80 -16.30
CA GLN A 58 11.03 27.62 -15.81
C GLN A 58 10.69 28.41 -14.52
N ARG A 59 11.26 29.61 -14.34
CA ARG A 59 11.10 30.43 -13.11
C ARG A 59 9.63 30.74 -12.75
N ALA A 60 8.72 30.68 -13.72
CA ALA A 60 7.28 30.90 -13.51
C ALA A 60 6.53 29.65 -13.05
N LEU A 61 7.16 28.47 -13.13
CA LEU A 61 6.52 27.20 -12.81
C LEU A 61 6.08 27.18 -11.34
N TRP A 62 4.83 26.81 -11.10
CA TRP A 62 4.21 26.73 -9.78
C TRP A 62 4.20 28.06 -8.96
N ARG A 63 4.43 29.21 -9.59
CA ARG A 63 4.50 30.52 -8.88
C ARG A 63 3.17 30.83 -8.16
N ASN A 64 2.05 30.43 -8.74
CA ASN A 64 0.70 30.70 -8.23
C ASN A 64 0.20 29.62 -7.23
N ILE A 65 1.02 28.63 -6.92
CA ILE A 65 0.68 27.59 -5.95
C ILE A 65 1.40 27.88 -4.65
N PRO A 66 0.75 27.74 -3.46
CA PRO A 66 1.40 27.93 -2.17
C PRO A 66 2.68 27.10 -2.03
N ALA A 67 3.74 27.69 -1.47
CA ALA A 67 5.03 27.00 -1.31
C ALA A 67 4.89 25.76 -0.41
N PRO A 68 5.45 24.61 -0.81
CA PRO A 68 5.32 23.38 -0.04
C PRO A 68 6.28 23.34 1.15
N GLY A 69 5.83 22.78 2.26
CA GLY A 69 6.73 22.32 3.33
C GLY A 69 7.27 20.93 3.05
N ILE A 70 6.47 20.12 2.34
CA ILE A 70 6.81 18.77 1.89
C ILE A 70 6.47 18.63 0.42
N VAL A 71 7.34 17.96 -0.34
CA VAL A 71 7.07 17.46 -1.67
C VAL A 71 7.24 15.93 -1.65
N LEU A 72 6.23 15.18 -2.03
CA LEU A 72 6.25 13.72 -1.96
C LEU A 72 5.75 13.06 -3.24
N GLY A 73 6.22 11.85 -3.50
CA GLY A 73 5.78 11.06 -4.65
C GLY A 73 6.32 9.64 -4.61
N ALA A 74 5.68 8.78 -5.39
CA ALA A 74 6.04 7.38 -5.58
C ALA A 74 6.28 7.10 -7.07
N GLY A 75 7.29 6.26 -7.34
CA GLY A 75 7.62 5.82 -8.69
C GLY A 75 8.57 6.77 -9.44
N HIS A 76 9.31 6.18 -10.38
CA HIS A 76 10.45 6.85 -11.06
C HIS A 76 10.05 8.14 -11.84
N ARG A 77 8.82 8.23 -12.33
CA ARG A 77 8.35 9.41 -13.07
C ARG A 77 8.26 10.66 -12.20
N THR A 78 8.12 10.51 -10.88
CA THR A 78 7.99 11.65 -9.96
C THR A 78 9.34 12.22 -9.51
N HIS A 79 10.44 11.48 -9.63
CA HIS A 79 11.72 11.82 -9.02
C HIS A 79 12.26 13.18 -9.43
N LEU A 80 12.34 13.46 -10.74
CA LEU A 80 12.85 14.74 -11.22
C LEU A 80 11.94 15.90 -10.82
N SER A 81 10.63 15.68 -10.80
CA SER A 81 9.66 16.68 -10.35
C SER A 81 9.78 17.01 -8.87
N LEU A 82 10.03 16.00 -8.01
CA LEU A 82 10.33 16.22 -6.59
C LEU A 82 11.56 17.10 -6.40
N LEU A 83 12.64 16.80 -7.14
CA LEU A 83 13.88 17.57 -7.04
C LEU A 83 13.73 18.99 -7.58
N ALA A 84 13.01 19.15 -8.71
CA ALA A 84 12.70 20.45 -9.30
C ALA A 84 11.85 21.31 -8.35
N ALA A 85 10.79 20.73 -7.79
CA ALA A 85 9.92 21.42 -6.83
C ALA A 85 10.70 21.87 -5.59
N ARG A 86 11.50 20.97 -5.01
CA ARG A 86 12.37 21.31 -3.87
C ARG A 86 13.35 22.45 -4.21
N ARG A 87 13.97 22.40 -5.39
CA ARG A 87 14.95 23.42 -5.84
C ARG A 87 14.32 24.79 -6.04
N MET A 88 13.11 24.82 -6.62
CA MET A 88 12.44 26.05 -7.02
C MET A 88 11.55 26.66 -5.93
N ARG A 89 10.89 25.81 -5.14
CA ARG A 89 9.84 26.23 -4.20
C ARG A 89 10.15 25.88 -2.74
N GLY A 90 11.22 25.15 -2.51
CA GLY A 90 11.59 24.66 -1.18
C GLY A 90 10.86 23.41 -0.75
N GLY A 91 10.81 23.17 0.56
CA GLY A 91 10.22 21.99 1.16
C GLY A 91 11.17 20.79 1.25
N LYS A 92 10.72 19.73 1.89
CA LYS A 92 11.44 18.46 2.06
C LYS A 92 11.00 17.47 1.00
N ALA A 93 11.96 16.96 0.20
CA ALA A 93 11.69 15.98 -0.83
C ALA A 93 11.64 14.55 -0.24
N ILE A 94 10.47 13.95 -0.26
CA ILE A 94 10.20 12.59 0.23
C ILE A 94 9.88 11.69 -0.95
N VAL A 95 10.64 10.61 -1.12
CA VAL A 95 10.37 9.60 -2.13
C VAL A 95 9.93 8.30 -1.47
N LEU A 96 8.86 7.71 -1.98
CA LEU A 96 8.37 6.40 -1.58
C LEU A 96 8.88 5.35 -2.53
N MET A 97 9.21 4.18 -1.98
CA MET A 97 9.89 3.06 -2.64
C MET A 97 11.36 3.40 -2.97
N ARG A 98 12.11 2.39 -3.40
CA ARG A 98 13.51 2.58 -3.77
C ARG A 98 13.62 3.43 -5.03
N PRO A 99 14.22 4.64 -4.96
CA PRO A 99 14.35 5.49 -6.13
C PRO A 99 15.40 4.94 -7.11
N SER A 100 15.23 5.27 -8.39
CA SER A 100 16.22 5.02 -9.44
C SER A 100 17.37 6.04 -9.46
N LEU A 101 17.19 7.17 -8.75
CA LEU A 101 18.22 8.19 -8.55
C LEU A 101 18.98 7.97 -7.24
N PRO A 102 20.18 8.56 -7.08
CA PRO A 102 20.95 8.47 -5.83
C PRO A 102 20.14 8.93 -4.62
N LEU A 103 20.17 8.15 -3.54
CA LEU A 103 19.41 8.41 -2.31
C LEU A 103 19.71 9.77 -1.67
N CYS A 104 20.96 10.25 -1.79
CA CYS A 104 21.39 11.53 -1.23
C CYS A 104 20.69 12.75 -1.87
N LEU A 105 20.03 12.58 -3.00
CA LEU A 105 19.25 13.65 -3.64
C LEU A 105 17.91 13.92 -2.94
N PHE A 106 17.47 13.05 -2.06
CA PHE A 106 16.20 13.18 -1.34
C PHE A 106 16.44 13.46 0.14
N ASP A 107 15.56 14.22 0.76
CA ASP A 107 15.63 14.48 2.21
C ASP A 107 15.19 13.23 3.01
N LEU A 108 14.28 12.42 2.43
CA LEU A 108 13.83 11.14 2.98
C LEU A 108 13.46 10.16 1.87
N CYS A 109 13.89 8.91 2.04
CA CYS A 109 13.48 7.78 1.23
C CYS A 109 12.75 6.78 2.14
N LEU A 110 11.48 6.52 1.88
CA LEU A 110 10.67 5.51 2.56
C LEU A 110 10.73 4.22 1.75
N ILE A 111 11.56 3.26 2.15
CA ILE A 111 11.85 2.09 1.34
C ILE A 111 11.40 0.82 2.08
N PRO A 112 10.57 -0.03 1.44
CA PRO A 112 10.16 -1.30 2.02
C PRO A 112 11.34 -2.23 2.31
N ALA A 113 11.28 -2.95 3.42
CA ALA A 113 12.33 -3.87 3.88
C ALA A 113 12.72 -4.92 2.83
N HIS A 114 11.74 -5.38 2.02
CA HIS A 114 11.99 -6.37 0.96
C HIS A 114 12.84 -5.82 -0.21
N ASP A 115 13.00 -4.49 -0.31
CA ASP A 115 13.91 -3.86 -1.29
C ASP A 115 15.35 -3.74 -0.77
N ALA A 116 15.65 -4.32 0.40
CA ALA A 116 16.97 -4.32 1.04
C ALA A 116 17.62 -2.92 1.04
N PRO A 117 17.01 -1.91 1.68
CA PRO A 117 17.54 -0.56 1.71
C PRO A 117 18.85 -0.49 2.49
N PRO A 118 19.82 0.35 2.05
CA PRO A 118 21.03 0.58 2.83
C PRO A 118 20.71 1.40 4.09
N ALA A 119 21.47 1.15 5.16
CA ALA A 119 21.40 1.97 6.36
C ALA A 119 21.98 3.36 6.08
N ARG A 120 21.14 4.40 6.02
CA ARG A 120 21.50 5.80 5.80
C ARG A 120 20.61 6.72 6.63
N PRO A 121 21.10 7.90 7.04
CA PRO A 121 20.32 8.84 7.86
C PRO A 121 19.03 9.36 7.22
N ASN A 122 18.97 9.34 5.88
CA ASN A 122 17.80 9.75 5.10
C ASN A 122 16.99 8.57 4.54
N VAL A 123 17.21 7.36 5.06
CA VAL A 123 16.43 6.17 4.68
C VAL A 123 15.67 5.67 5.90
N GLN A 124 14.35 5.65 5.78
CA GLN A 124 13.46 5.02 6.74
C GLN A 124 12.91 3.74 6.15
N VAL A 125 13.21 2.62 6.78
CA VAL A 125 12.72 1.31 6.34
C VAL A 125 11.26 1.16 6.74
N THR A 126 10.41 0.73 5.80
CA THR A 126 9.02 0.38 6.06
C THR A 126 8.84 -1.14 6.03
N ARG A 127 7.93 -1.68 6.85
CA ARG A 127 7.63 -3.12 6.87
C ARG A 127 7.01 -3.59 5.55
N GLY A 128 6.26 -2.69 4.90
CA GLY A 128 5.62 -2.93 3.61
C GLY A 128 5.28 -1.65 2.88
N ALA A 129 4.51 -1.79 1.82
CA ALA A 129 3.99 -0.65 1.09
C ALA A 129 2.98 0.13 1.95
N LEU A 130 3.10 1.46 1.94
CA LEU A 130 2.11 2.34 2.54
C LEU A 130 0.79 2.23 1.75
N ASN A 131 -0.31 2.54 2.42
CA ASN A 131 -1.63 2.55 1.81
C ASN A 131 -2.57 3.54 2.51
N ARG A 132 -3.77 3.73 1.94
CA ARG A 132 -4.78 4.67 2.44
C ARG A 132 -5.67 4.10 3.55
N ILE A 133 -5.60 2.80 3.79
CA ILE A 133 -6.45 2.13 4.77
C ILE A 133 -6.14 2.65 6.18
N GLN A 134 -7.17 2.68 7.01
CA GLN A 134 -7.08 3.02 8.42
C GLN A 134 -7.39 1.80 9.27
N PRO A 135 -6.73 1.66 10.43
CA PRO A 135 -7.13 0.68 11.42
C PRO A 135 -8.59 0.88 11.82
N SER A 136 -9.34 -0.21 11.85
CA SER A 136 -10.75 -0.19 12.22
C SER A 136 -10.98 -0.73 13.64
N SER A 137 -11.86 -0.06 14.37
CA SER A 137 -12.41 -0.55 15.64
C SER A 137 -13.71 -1.35 15.48
N HIS A 138 -14.24 -1.44 14.26
CA HIS A 138 -15.56 -2.03 13.95
C HIS A 138 -15.46 -3.35 13.19
N LEU A 139 -14.40 -4.14 13.45
CA LEU A 139 -14.23 -5.44 12.82
C LEU A 139 -15.24 -6.46 13.36
N GLU A 140 -15.94 -7.12 12.45
CA GLU A 140 -16.99 -8.10 12.74
C GLU A 140 -16.40 -9.53 12.60
N PRO A 141 -16.31 -10.32 13.66
CA PRO A 141 -15.74 -11.69 13.61
C PRO A 141 -16.46 -12.62 12.63
N GLY A 142 -17.75 -12.39 12.38
CA GLY A 142 -18.55 -13.16 11.43
C GLY A 142 -18.44 -12.73 9.97
N ARG A 143 -17.56 -11.76 9.65
CA ARG A 143 -17.31 -11.31 8.27
C ARG A 143 -15.91 -11.66 7.81
N GLY A 144 -15.83 -12.33 6.67
CA GLY A 144 -14.59 -12.67 6.01
C GLY A 144 -14.50 -12.09 4.60
N LEU A 145 -13.30 -11.80 4.15
CA LEU A 145 -13.00 -11.39 2.79
C LEU A 145 -12.08 -12.40 2.10
N LEU A 146 -12.36 -12.69 0.83
CA LEU A 146 -11.52 -13.45 -0.08
C LEU A 146 -11.09 -12.51 -1.21
N LEU A 147 -9.82 -12.09 -1.20
CA LEU A 147 -9.28 -11.10 -2.13
C LEU A 147 -8.41 -11.81 -3.17
N ILE A 148 -8.93 -11.91 -4.38
CA ILE A 148 -8.34 -12.71 -5.44
C ILE A 148 -7.58 -11.83 -6.42
N GLY A 149 -6.27 -12.04 -6.50
CA GLY A 149 -5.38 -11.37 -7.44
C GLY A 149 -5.45 -11.96 -8.84
N GLY A 150 -4.29 -12.24 -9.42
CA GLY A 150 -4.21 -12.84 -10.75
C GLY A 150 -2.77 -13.08 -11.21
N PRO A 151 -2.57 -13.72 -12.35
CA PRO A 151 -1.25 -14.03 -12.86
C PRO A 151 -0.39 -12.79 -13.03
N SER A 152 0.92 -12.96 -12.85
CA SER A 152 1.89 -11.88 -13.00
C SER A 152 3.22 -12.42 -13.54
N ALA A 153 4.19 -11.54 -13.74
CA ALA A 153 5.55 -11.96 -14.12
C ALA A 153 6.20 -12.88 -13.07
N HIS A 154 5.76 -12.83 -11.81
CA HIS A 154 6.36 -13.56 -10.70
C HIS A 154 5.55 -14.79 -10.25
N PHE A 155 4.27 -14.86 -10.59
CA PHE A 155 3.36 -15.91 -10.16
C PHE A 155 2.66 -16.55 -11.36
N THR A 156 2.59 -17.87 -11.36
CA THR A 156 1.69 -18.62 -12.23
C THR A 156 0.30 -18.66 -11.61
N TRP A 157 -0.68 -19.20 -12.35
CA TRP A 157 -2.04 -19.20 -11.87
C TRP A 157 -2.66 -20.59 -12.00
N ASP A 158 -3.24 -21.08 -10.93
CA ASP A 158 -3.92 -22.35 -10.86
C ASP A 158 -5.30 -22.19 -10.21
N ASN A 159 -6.33 -22.14 -11.04
CA ASN A 159 -7.71 -21.99 -10.58
C ASN A 159 -8.12 -23.14 -9.66
N LEU A 160 -7.75 -24.39 -10.01
CA LEU A 160 -8.18 -25.56 -9.27
C LEU A 160 -7.62 -25.60 -7.84
N SER A 161 -6.35 -25.25 -7.71
CA SER A 161 -5.70 -25.09 -6.40
C SER A 161 -6.41 -24.04 -5.55
N LEU A 162 -6.71 -22.87 -6.13
CA LEU A 162 -7.41 -21.81 -5.43
C LEU A 162 -8.84 -22.18 -5.02
N TYR A 163 -9.59 -22.86 -5.88
CA TYR A 163 -10.94 -23.34 -5.53
C TYR A 163 -10.91 -24.29 -4.33
N ARG A 164 -9.93 -25.21 -4.26
CA ARG A 164 -9.76 -26.10 -3.11
C ARG A 164 -9.45 -25.33 -1.82
N GLN A 165 -8.59 -24.32 -1.89
CA GLN A 165 -8.26 -23.47 -0.75
C GLN A 165 -9.49 -22.69 -0.28
N ILE A 166 -10.21 -22.03 -1.18
CA ILE A 166 -11.43 -21.29 -0.89
C ILE A 166 -12.50 -22.18 -0.27
N ALA A 167 -12.75 -23.36 -0.85
CA ALA A 167 -13.74 -24.30 -0.32
C ALA A 167 -13.38 -24.75 1.11
N ALA A 168 -12.10 -25.03 1.37
CA ALA A 168 -11.63 -25.43 2.69
C ALA A 168 -11.81 -24.29 3.73
N ILE A 169 -11.56 -23.03 3.34
CA ILE A 169 -11.73 -21.86 4.21
C ILE A 169 -13.21 -21.65 4.56
N ILE A 170 -14.11 -21.76 3.58
CA ILE A 170 -15.54 -21.58 3.79
C ILE A 170 -16.10 -22.70 4.69
N ALA A 171 -15.62 -23.93 4.50
CA ALA A 171 -16.06 -25.08 5.27
C ALA A 171 -15.58 -25.06 6.73
N ALA A 172 -14.45 -24.44 7.00
CA ALA A 172 -13.79 -24.47 8.33
C ALA A 172 -14.54 -23.66 9.41
N ASP A 173 -15.21 -22.56 9.06
CA ASP A 173 -16.01 -21.78 10.01
C ASP A 173 -17.36 -21.39 9.40
N PRO A 174 -18.41 -22.15 9.70
CA PRO A 174 -19.77 -21.91 9.19
C PRO A 174 -20.41 -20.67 9.79
N ALA A 175 -19.83 -20.02 10.79
CA ALA A 175 -20.32 -18.76 11.36
C ALA A 175 -19.89 -17.53 10.55
N ILE A 176 -18.95 -17.67 9.62
CA ILE A 176 -18.44 -16.57 8.81
C ILE A 176 -19.21 -16.48 7.50
N HIS A 177 -19.65 -15.27 7.19
CA HIS A 177 -20.12 -14.89 5.86
C HIS A 177 -18.96 -14.33 5.05
N TRP A 178 -18.64 -14.97 3.94
CA TRP A 178 -17.52 -14.60 3.09
C TRP A 178 -17.97 -13.72 1.93
N THR A 179 -17.20 -12.67 1.67
CA THR A 179 -17.34 -11.87 0.45
C THR A 179 -16.07 -12.06 -0.39
N LEU A 180 -16.23 -12.54 -1.61
CA LEU A 180 -15.12 -12.71 -2.55
C LEU A 180 -15.15 -11.59 -3.57
N THR A 181 -14.00 -10.96 -3.77
CA THR A 181 -13.78 -10.04 -4.90
C THR A 181 -12.55 -10.42 -5.70
N THR A 182 -12.58 -10.04 -6.97
CA THR A 182 -11.50 -10.29 -7.93
C THR A 182 -10.63 -9.04 -8.10
N SER A 183 -9.56 -9.14 -8.87
CA SER A 183 -8.76 -8.03 -9.33
C SER A 183 -8.85 -7.88 -10.86
N ARG A 184 -8.34 -6.77 -11.40
CA ARG A 184 -8.24 -6.57 -12.86
C ARG A 184 -7.39 -7.63 -13.57
N ARG A 185 -6.55 -8.37 -12.83
CA ARG A 185 -5.67 -9.43 -13.34
C ARG A 185 -6.26 -10.81 -13.22
N THR A 186 -7.35 -10.97 -12.49
CA THR A 186 -8.02 -12.27 -12.31
C THR A 186 -8.53 -12.77 -13.65
N PRO A 187 -8.24 -14.03 -14.05
CA PRO A 187 -8.74 -14.59 -15.30
C PRO A 187 -10.27 -14.57 -15.35
N GLN A 188 -10.84 -14.22 -16.51
CA GLN A 188 -12.29 -14.10 -16.67
C GLN A 188 -13.06 -15.37 -16.34
N ASN A 189 -12.45 -16.53 -16.61
CA ASN A 189 -13.06 -17.84 -16.32
C ASN A 189 -12.98 -18.25 -14.85
N PHE A 190 -12.30 -17.49 -13.98
CA PHE A 190 -12.14 -17.83 -12.56
C PHE A 190 -13.50 -17.93 -11.85
N LEU A 191 -14.40 -16.99 -12.07
CA LEU A 191 -15.70 -16.99 -11.41
C LEU A 191 -16.68 -18.03 -11.97
N GLN A 192 -16.48 -18.48 -13.23
CA GLN A 192 -17.39 -19.44 -13.89
C GLN A 192 -17.41 -20.81 -13.22
N HIS A 193 -16.31 -21.21 -12.58
CA HIS A 193 -16.13 -22.52 -11.96
C HIS A 193 -16.05 -22.45 -10.43
N LEU A 194 -16.29 -21.27 -9.85
CA LEU A 194 -16.35 -21.12 -8.41
C LEU A 194 -17.65 -21.75 -7.91
N ALA A 195 -17.54 -22.74 -7.03
CA ALA A 195 -18.72 -23.39 -6.46
C ALA A 195 -19.58 -22.37 -5.67
N CYS A 196 -20.88 -22.36 -5.95
CA CYS A 196 -21.81 -21.61 -5.14
C CYS A 196 -21.83 -22.17 -3.72
N ALA A 197 -21.67 -21.31 -2.73
CA ALA A 197 -21.81 -21.66 -1.33
C ALA A 197 -22.79 -20.67 -0.69
N GLU A 198 -23.68 -21.19 0.16
CA GLU A 198 -24.73 -20.40 0.81
C GLU A 198 -24.18 -19.16 1.57
N ARG A 199 -22.92 -19.25 2.04
CA ARG A 199 -22.26 -18.20 2.81
C ARG A 199 -21.18 -17.45 2.04
N LEU A 200 -21.23 -17.51 0.70
CA LEU A 200 -20.32 -16.83 -0.18
C LEU A 200 -21.07 -15.84 -1.08
N THR A 201 -20.78 -14.56 -0.89
CA THR A 201 -21.19 -13.50 -1.81
C THR A 201 -20.03 -13.18 -2.73
N VAL A 202 -20.25 -13.21 -4.04
CA VAL A 202 -19.22 -12.87 -5.05
C VAL A 202 -19.54 -11.52 -5.64
N ILE A 203 -18.59 -10.61 -5.54
CA ILE A 203 -18.70 -9.24 -6.10
C ILE A 203 -17.45 -9.00 -6.97
N PRO A 204 -17.57 -9.12 -8.30
CA PRO A 204 -16.45 -8.90 -9.22
C PRO A 204 -15.90 -7.48 -9.13
N ILE A 205 -14.62 -7.30 -9.46
CA ILE A 205 -13.97 -5.95 -9.48
C ILE A 205 -14.73 -4.94 -10.35
N THR A 206 -15.43 -5.39 -11.38
CA THR A 206 -16.22 -4.54 -12.28
C THR A 206 -17.45 -3.93 -11.60
N GLU A 207 -17.88 -4.50 -10.49
CA GLU A 207 -19.02 -4.03 -9.70
C GLU A 207 -18.57 -3.23 -8.46
N THR A 208 -17.25 -3.02 -8.29
CA THR A 208 -16.69 -2.31 -7.14
C THR A 208 -16.20 -0.92 -7.53
N GLY A 209 -16.51 0.07 -6.69
CA GLY A 209 -15.92 1.41 -6.77
C GLY A 209 -14.61 1.51 -5.98
N PRO A 210 -13.93 2.67 -6.04
CA PRO A 210 -12.65 2.89 -5.37
C PRO A 210 -12.71 2.78 -3.84
N ASP A 211 -13.85 3.06 -3.24
CA ASP A 211 -14.05 3.05 -1.79
C ASP A 211 -14.66 1.72 -1.29
N TRP A 212 -14.98 0.80 -2.19
CA TRP A 212 -15.60 -0.47 -1.84
C TRP A 212 -14.68 -1.33 -0.96
N LEU A 213 -13.44 -1.58 -1.40
CA LEU A 213 -12.47 -2.39 -0.64
C LEU A 213 -12.14 -1.80 0.72
N PRO A 214 -11.84 -0.48 0.85
CA PRO A 214 -11.70 0.16 2.16
C PRO A 214 -12.91 -0.06 3.09
N ALA A 215 -14.13 0.08 2.58
CA ALA A 215 -15.34 -0.13 3.36
C ALA A 215 -15.53 -1.59 3.82
N GLN A 216 -15.18 -2.57 2.96
CA GLN A 216 -15.23 -3.98 3.34
C GLN A 216 -14.15 -4.32 4.38
N LEU A 217 -12.93 -3.86 4.17
CA LEU A 217 -11.81 -4.08 5.11
C LEU A 217 -12.07 -3.46 6.48
N ALA A 218 -12.76 -2.33 6.54
CA ALA A 218 -13.13 -1.68 7.81
C ALA A 218 -14.05 -2.53 8.70
N ARG A 219 -14.66 -3.59 8.13
CA ARG A 219 -15.60 -4.47 8.84
C ARG A 219 -15.13 -5.94 8.92
N ALA A 220 -14.19 -6.34 8.08
CA ALA A 220 -13.75 -7.71 7.98
C ALA A 220 -12.94 -8.15 9.22
N GLY A 221 -13.42 -9.16 9.95
CA GLY A 221 -12.64 -9.79 11.02
C GLY A 221 -11.49 -10.63 10.50
N GLN A 222 -11.65 -11.22 9.31
CA GLN A 222 -10.64 -12.03 8.63
C GLN A 222 -10.56 -11.66 7.14
N ALA A 223 -9.36 -11.80 6.56
CA ALA A 223 -9.15 -11.63 5.13
C ALA A 223 -8.16 -12.67 4.61
N TRP A 224 -8.53 -13.41 3.58
CA TRP A 224 -7.63 -14.26 2.83
C TRP A 224 -7.28 -13.64 1.50
N VAL A 225 -6.00 -13.50 1.23
CA VAL A 225 -5.49 -12.76 0.07
C VAL A 225 -4.54 -13.64 -0.72
N THR A 226 -4.66 -13.69 -2.04
CA THR A 226 -3.71 -14.44 -2.88
C THR A 226 -2.31 -13.84 -2.82
N ALA A 227 -1.28 -14.68 -2.74
CA ALA A 227 0.12 -14.29 -2.51
C ALA A 227 0.70 -13.32 -3.56
N ASP A 228 0.12 -13.27 -4.76
CA ASP A 228 0.51 -12.32 -5.81
C ASP A 228 0.08 -10.86 -5.57
N SER A 229 -0.82 -10.65 -4.61
CA SER A 229 -1.47 -9.36 -4.34
C SER A 229 -1.04 -8.75 -3.00
N VAL A 230 0.27 -8.57 -2.83
CA VAL A 230 0.88 -8.11 -1.58
C VAL A 230 0.37 -6.74 -1.11
N SER A 231 -0.05 -5.85 -2.02
CA SER A 231 -0.71 -4.59 -1.62
C SER A 231 -1.99 -4.83 -0.84
N MET A 232 -2.84 -5.79 -1.29
CA MET A 232 -4.06 -6.15 -0.58
C MET A 232 -3.77 -6.82 0.78
N VAL A 233 -2.66 -7.58 0.89
CA VAL A 233 -2.21 -8.11 2.19
C VAL A 233 -1.90 -6.96 3.15
N TYR A 234 -1.12 -5.96 2.73
CA TYR A 234 -0.83 -4.80 3.57
C TYR A 234 -2.06 -3.96 3.90
N GLU A 235 -2.99 -3.83 2.99
CA GLU A 235 -4.27 -3.15 3.22
C GLU A 235 -5.10 -3.86 4.29
N ALA A 236 -5.24 -5.19 4.19
CA ALA A 236 -5.95 -6.00 5.18
C ALA A 236 -5.28 -5.95 6.57
N LEU A 237 -3.96 -6.03 6.63
CA LEU A 237 -3.19 -5.85 7.87
C LEU A 237 -3.40 -4.46 8.47
N THR A 238 -3.40 -3.42 7.63
CA THR A 238 -3.60 -2.04 8.09
C THR A 238 -5.00 -1.85 8.67
N ALA A 239 -6.02 -2.46 8.07
CA ALA A 239 -7.39 -2.45 8.62
C ALA A 239 -7.48 -3.16 9.97
N GLY A 240 -6.58 -4.08 10.26
CA GLY A 240 -6.52 -4.85 11.50
C GLY A 240 -7.23 -6.19 11.42
N ALA A 241 -7.57 -6.69 10.23
CA ALA A 241 -8.09 -8.03 10.04
C ALA A 241 -7.04 -9.10 10.41
N ALA A 242 -7.49 -10.28 10.81
CA ALA A 242 -6.65 -11.47 10.81
C ALA A 242 -6.40 -11.88 9.35
N VAL A 243 -5.13 -12.01 8.94
CA VAL A 243 -4.79 -12.17 7.51
C VAL A 243 -4.21 -13.54 7.21
N GLY A 244 -4.89 -14.26 6.31
CA GLY A 244 -4.39 -15.47 5.67
C GLY A 244 -3.89 -15.20 4.25
N VAL A 245 -2.92 -15.96 3.81
CA VAL A 245 -2.36 -15.90 2.47
C VAL A 245 -2.73 -17.16 1.70
N LEU A 246 -3.53 -17.00 0.64
CA LEU A 246 -3.81 -18.05 -0.33
C LEU A 246 -2.59 -18.31 -1.20
N GLU A 247 -2.20 -19.54 -1.34
CA GLU A 247 -1.01 -19.90 -2.08
C GLU A 247 -1.25 -19.87 -3.58
N VAL A 248 -0.38 -19.15 -4.25
CA VAL A 248 -0.29 -19.07 -5.70
C VAL A 248 1.12 -19.49 -6.09
N PRO A 249 1.31 -20.42 -7.03
CA PRO A 249 2.63 -20.93 -7.35
C PRO A 249 3.55 -19.81 -7.87
N SER A 250 4.67 -19.61 -7.18
CA SER A 250 5.69 -18.63 -7.57
C SER A 250 6.64 -19.24 -8.61
N ARG A 251 6.95 -18.48 -9.67
CA ARG A 251 7.92 -18.90 -10.70
C ARG A 251 9.36 -18.98 -10.17
N ARG A 252 9.69 -18.12 -9.24
CA ARG A 252 11.01 -18.06 -8.57
C ARG A 252 10.84 -17.35 -7.23
N MET A 253 11.74 -17.65 -6.29
CA MET A 253 11.85 -16.83 -5.09
C MET A 253 12.19 -15.40 -5.50
N ASN A 254 11.36 -14.46 -5.08
CA ASN A 254 11.51 -13.04 -5.42
C ASN A 254 11.30 -12.17 -4.17
N ARG A 255 11.54 -10.86 -4.29
CA ARG A 255 11.40 -9.93 -3.15
C ARG A 255 10.01 -9.92 -2.54
N VAL A 256 8.98 -10.18 -3.35
CA VAL A 256 7.58 -10.20 -2.92
C VAL A 256 7.33 -11.41 -2.03
N THR A 257 7.75 -12.61 -2.47
CA THR A 257 7.62 -13.84 -1.67
C THR A 257 8.42 -13.76 -0.38
N GLN A 258 9.65 -13.22 -0.42
CA GLN A 258 10.46 -12.97 0.78
C GLN A 258 9.77 -12.02 1.77
N GLY A 259 9.08 -10.98 1.28
CA GLY A 259 8.30 -10.07 2.11
C GLY A 259 7.17 -10.78 2.85
N LEU A 260 6.42 -11.65 2.17
CA LEU A 260 5.34 -12.44 2.78
C LEU A 260 5.88 -13.48 3.79
N THR A 261 6.97 -14.17 3.44
CA THR A 261 7.62 -15.12 4.37
C THR A 261 8.08 -14.42 5.64
N ARG A 262 8.62 -13.21 5.52
CA ARG A 262 8.99 -12.41 6.69
C ARG A 262 7.78 -12.00 7.53
N LEU A 263 6.68 -11.56 6.91
CA LEU A 263 5.43 -11.25 7.63
C LEU A 263 4.90 -12.48 8.38
N ALA A 264 4.99 -13.67 7.77
CA ALA A 264 4.59 -14.91 8.44
C ALA A 264 5.50 -15.24 9.63
N ALA A 265 6.83 -15.14 9.45
CA ALA A 265 7.79 -15.35 10.54
C ALA A 265 7.61 -14.36 11.71
N GLU A 266 7.16 -13.15 11.43
CA GLU A 266 6.83 -12.12 12.42
C GLU A 266 5.39 -12.28 13.00
N GLY A 267 4.62 -13.29 12.55
CA GLY A 267 3.26 -13.58 13.04
C GLY A 267 2.18 -12.62 12.51
N TRP A 268 2.45 -11.84 11.45
CA TRP A 268 1.46 -10.94 10.86
C TRP A 268 0.48 -11.63 9.93
N VAL A 269 0.89 -12.69 9.25
CA VAL A 269 0.05 -13.45 8.32
C VAL A 269 0.23 -14.95 8.54
N THR A 270 -0.75 -15.74 8.12
CA THR A 270 -0.70 -17.20 8.13
C THR A 270 -0.84 -17.72 6.70
N PHE A 271 0.11 -18.50 6.20
CA PHE A 271 -0.06 -19.18 4.92
C PHE A 271 -1.11 -20.29 5.02
N PHE A 272 -1.80 -20.56 3.91
CA PHE A 272 -2.84 -21.59 3.87
C PHE A 272 -2.32 -22.98 4.26
N THR A 273 -1.09 -23.33 3.87
CA THR A 273 -0.42 -24.59 4.25
C THR A 273 -0.12 -24.70 5.74
N ASP A 274 0.15 -23.58 6.40
CA ASP A 274 0.52 -23.51 7.82
C ASP A 274 -0.72 -23.30 8.71
N TRP A 275 -1.89 -23.08 8.12
CA TRP A 275 -3.12 -22.81 8.86
C TRP A 275 -3.75 -24.10 9.41
N PRO A 276 -3.89 -24.24 10.73
CA PRO A 276 -4.66 -25.29 11.36
C PRO A 276 -6.15 -25.09 11.04
N ARG A 277 -6.75 -26.02 10.30
CA ARG A 277 -8.12 -25.90 9.77
C ARG A 277 -9.22 -25.87 10.82
N ASP A 278 -8.91 -26.28 12.02
CA ASP A 278 -9.77 -26.27 13.21
C ASP A 278 -9.64 -24.99 14.04
N CYS A 279 -8.77 -24.07 13.63
CA CYS A 279 -8.51 -22.82 14.33
C CYS A 279 -8.85 -21.59 13.47
N ARG A 280 -9.33 -20.54 14.11
CA ARG A 280 -9.45 -19.24 13.47
C ARG A 280 -8.08 -18.64 13.18
N LEU A 281 -7.99 -17.81 12.15
CA LEU A 281 -6.77 -17.05 11.87
C LEU A 281 -6.36 -16.23 13.10
N HIS A 282 -5.07 -16.28 13.40
CA HIS A 282 -4.51 -15.46 14.48
C HIS A 282 -4.53 -13.99 14.07
N ARG A 283 -5.05 -13.15 14.98
CA ARG A 283 -4.95 -11.69 14.85
C ARG A 283 -3.74 -11.20 15.61
N PRO A 284 -2.75 -10.58 14.96
CA PRO A 284 -1.55 -10.08 15.65
C PRO A 284 -1.90 -9.05 16.74
N SER A 285 -1.16 -9.07 17.83
CA SER A 285 -1.20 -8.01 18.83
C SER A 285 -0.42 -6.82 18.29
N GLY A 286 -1.10 -5.75 17.92
CA GLY A 286 -0.46 -4.53 17.44
C GLY A 286 -1.16 -3.93 16.22
N ILE A 287 -0.75 -2.73 15.87
CA ILE A 287 -1.31 -1.98 14.73
C ILE A 287 -0.28 -1.98 13.60
N PHE A 288 -0.69 -2.48 12.44
CA PHE A 288 0.10 -2.40 11.22
C PHE A 288 -0.31 -1.16 10.42
N ASN A 289 0.24 0.01 10.77
CA ASN A 289 -0.06 1.25 10.06
C ASN A 289 1.22 2.00 9.70
N GLU A 290 1.83 1.59 8.59
CA GLU A 290 3.11 2.16 8.14
C GLU A 290 2.98 3.60 7.67
N ALA A 291 1.84 4.00 7.09
CA ALA A 291 1.61 5.38 6.69
C ALA A 291 1.62 6.32 7.91
N GLU A 292 0.93 5.95 8.98
CA GLU A 292 0.91 6.75 10.21
C GLU A 292 2.27 6.73 10.93
N ARG A 293 2.94 5.57 10.99
CA ARG A 293 4.28 5.46 11.58
C ARG A 293 5.28 6.39 10.88
N CYS A 294 5.27 6.40 9.55
CA CYS A 294 6.11 7.29 8.76
C CYS A 294 5.73 8.76 8.93
N ALA A 295 4.44 9.08 8.98
CA ALA A 295 3.97 10.45 9.18
C ALA A 295 4.37 11.00 10.56
N ARG A 296 4.25 10.21 11.64
CA ARG A 296 4.72 10.58 12.98
C ARG A 296 6.22 10.88 12.97
N TRP A 297 7.03 10.00 12.38
CA TRP A 297 8.47 10.18 12.26
C TRP A 297 8.83 11.47 11.50
N ILE A 298 8.12 11.78 10.41
CA ILE A 298 8.31 13.01 9.62
C ILE A 298 7.99 14.25 10.46
N ILE A 299 6.88 14.23 11.19
CA ILE A 299 6.43 15.33 12.04
C ILE A 299 7.46 15.59 13.16
N GLU A 300 7.86 14.56 13.88
CA GLU A 300 8.84 14.65 14.96
C GLU A 300 10.18 15.20 14.48
N ARG A 301 10.63 14.80 13.29
CA ARG A 301 11.93 15.19 12.77
C ARG A 301 11.97 16.61 12.23
N TRP A 302 10.89 17.08 11.63
CA TRP A 302 10.93 18.35 10.87
C TRP A 302 9.93 19.38 11.36
N PHE A 303 8.96 19.02 12.18
CA PHE A 303 7.83 19.89 12.51
C PHE A 303 7.49 19.88 14.01
N ALA A 304 8.36 19.31 14.82
CA ALA A 304 8.34 19.42 16.28
C ALA A 304 8.72 20.83 16.74
#